data_e102da1daf859002cf9ffae0ad68b39c
#
_entry.id   e102da1daf859002cf9ffae0ad68b39c
#
_cell.length_a   1.000
_cell.length_b   1.000
_cell.length_c   1.000
_cell.angle_alpha   90.00
_cell.angle_beta   90.00
_cell.angle_gamma   90.00
#
_symmetry.space_group_name_H-M   'P 1'
#
loop_
_entity.id
_entity.type
_entity.pdbx_description
1 polymer ?
#
loop_
_entity_poly.entity_id
_entity_poly.type
_entity_poly.pdbx_seq_one_letter_code
_entity_poly.pdbx_strand_id
1 'polypeptide(L)'
;PSAAAHVQKKLGAVNASVYDVNAACAGFLYALEQGKAFVESSLYKRALVIGAEHITWLLDWSDRNTAVLFGDGAGAVVIEESKNKSDGEIYSFSNGLSSDNLEILEIPNFGSAMDRFNPDEAARVRWTFDGQEIFKSGVRAMAQASAEAIEKSGLSKEDVDIFIPHQANIRIVEALEKKLGLPNATTIKKVHRYGNTSAASIPTAFVDALEEGEIKGGEIAVFTAVGAGLAWGACAVRLGDRVTPINKSDAKLPDF
;
A
#
# COMPACT_ATOMS: atom_id res chain seq x y z
N PRO A 1 18.16 4.46 13.04
CA PRO A 1 18.19 3.76 11.74
C PRO A 1 16.80 3.60 11.18
N SER A 2 16.71 3.39 9.86
CA SER A 2 15.45 3.05 9.18
C SER A 2 14.88 1.71 9.66
N ALA A 3 13.57 1.49 9.51
CA ALA A 3 12.96 0.19 9.78
C ALA A 3 13.53 -0.89 8.84
N ALA A 4 13.77 -0.52 7.59
CA ALA A 4 14.40 -1.39 6.60
C ALA A 4 15.78 -1.93 7.03
N ALA A 5 16.58 -1.15 7.78
CA ALA A 5 17.87 -1.63 8.30
C ALA A 5 17.72 -2.75 9.35
N HIS A 6 16.67 -2.69 10.18
CA HIS A 6 16.38 -3.77 11.12
C HIS A 6 15.92 -5.03 10.39
N VAL A 7 15.10 -4.90 9.35
CA VAL A 7 14.68 -6.02 8.51
C VAL A 7 15.87 -6.64 7.80
N GLN A 8 16.74 -5.83 7.17
CA GLN A 8 17.98 -6.29 6.52
C GLN A 8 18.83 -7.16 7.47
N LYS A 9 19.05 -6.65 8.68
CA LYS A 9 19.83 -7.36 9.72
C LYS A 9 19.20 -8.72 10.06
N LYS A 10 17.88 -8.73 10.29
CA LYS A 10 17.15 -9.97 10.65
C LYS A 10 17.17 -11.01 9.51
N LEU A 11 17.04 -10.55 8.28
CA LEU A 11 17.08 -11.43 7.10
C LEU A 11 18.50 -11.86 6.70
N GLY A 12 19.56 -11.29 7.30
CA GLY A 12 20.93 -11.54 6.87
C GLY A 12 21.24 -11.04 5.45
N ALA A 13 20.47 -10.08 4.93
CA ALA A 13 20.60 -9.55 3.57
C ALA A 13 21.72 -8.50 3.48
N VAL A 14 22.95 -8.88 3.85
CA VAL A 14 24.09 -7.98 4.08
C VAL A 14 24.50 -7.14 2.87
N ASN A 15 24.15 -7.58 1.66
CA ASN A 15 24.48 -6.88 0.40
C ASN A 15 23.33 -5.99 -0.10
N ALA A 16 22.19 -5.94 0.60
CA ALA A 16 21.06 -5.12 0.18
C ALA A 16 21.25 -3.65 0.57
N SER A 17 20.97 -2.74 -0.36
CA SER A 17 20.74 -1.33 -0.02
C SER A 17 19.33 -1.18 0.56
N VAL A 18 19.20 -0.45 1.67
CA VAL A 18 17.94 -0.36 2.39
C VAL A 18 17.64 1.07 2.81
N TYR A 19 16.38 1.43 2.76
CA TYR A 19 15.84 2.72 3.21
C TYR A 19 14.32 2.65 3.37
N ASP A 20 13.77 3.60 4.08
CA ASP A 20 12.33 3.75 4.22
C ASP A 20 11.80 4.79 3.21
N VAL A 21 10.61 4.53 2.67
CA VAL A 21 9.87 5.43 1.79
C VAL A 21 8.62 5.89 2.52
N ASN A 22 8.36 7.19 2.51
CA ASN A 22 7.17 7.75 3.12
C ASN A 22 6.29 8.46 2.08
N ALA A 23 5.10 7.91 1.86
CA ALA A 23 3.98 8.52 1.17
C ALA A 23 2.67 8.13 1.90
N ALA A 24 2.75 8.05 3.23
CA ALA A 24 1.67 7.60 4.10
C ALA A 24 1.02 6.30 3.57
N CYS A 25 -0.31 6.20 3.54
CA CYS A 25 -1.00 4.98 3.11
C CYS A 25 -0.72 4.58 1.64
N ALA A 26 -0.21 5.50 0.80
CA ALA A 26 0.23 5.21 -0.56
C ALA A 26 1.69 4.68 -0.63
N GLY A 27 2.41 4.65 0.50
CA GLY A 27 3.84 4.34 0.58
C GLY A 27 4.24 3.02 -0.08
N PHE A 28 3.41 1.97 0.04
CA PHE A 28 3.68 0.70 -0.62
C PHE A 28 3.76 0.84 -2.15
N LEU A 29 2.85 1.59 -2.78
CA LEU A 29 2.84 1.78 -4.23
C LEU A 29 4.04 2.62 -4.71
N TYR A 30 4.41 3.65 -3.94
CA TYR A 30 5.61 4.45 -4.22
C TYR A 30 6.89 3.62 -4.11
N ALA A 31 6.99 2.76 -3.09
CA ALA A 31 8.12 1.84 -2.94
C ALA A 31 8.14 0.77 -4.04
N LEU A 32 6.96 0.29 -4.47
CA LEU A 32 6.84 -0.67 -5.56
C LEU A 32 7.31 -0.09 -6.90
N GLU A 33 6.94 1.16 -7.20
CA GLU A 33 7.41 1.87 -8.40
C GLU A 33 8.93 2.05 -8.40
N GLN A 34 9.52 2.46 -7.27
CA GLN A 34 10.97 2.58 -7.13
C GLN A 34 11.66 1.23 -7.29
N GLY A 35 11.14 0.18 -6.64
CA GLY A 35 11.65 -1.17 -6.78
C GLY A 35 11.63 -1.67 -8.22
N LYS A 36 10.53 -1.41 -8.95
CA LYS A 36 10.42 -1.69 -10.39
C LYS A 36 11.51 -0.96 -11.17
N ALA A 37 11.66 0.35 -10.97
CA ALA A 37 12.67 1.15 -11.68
C ALA A 37 14.09 0.66 -11.43
N PHE A 38 14.42 0.21 -10.22
CA PHE A 38 15.74 -0.34 -9.90
C PHE A 38 16.00 -1.69 -10.58
N VAL A 39 14.99 -2.54 -10.69
CA VAL A 39 15.13 -3.83 -11.39
C VAL A 39 15.22 -3.62 -12.89
N GLU A 40 14.37 -2.77 -13.47
CA GLU A 40 14.39 -2.46 -14.91
C GLU A 40 15.69 -1.77 -15.37
N SER A 41 16.24 -0.90 -14.53
CA SER A 41 17.55 -0.28 -14.80
C SER A 41 18.74 -1.22 -14.60
N SER A 42 18.50 -2.46 -14.18
CA SER A 42 19.53 -3.45 -13.81
C SER A 42 20.45 -3.00 -12.68
N LEU A 43 20.04 -2.00 -11.89
CA LEU A 43 20.80 -1.57 -10.71
C LEU A 43 20.79 -2.65 -9.64
N TYR A 44 19.64 -3.30 -9.46
CA TYR A 44 19.47 -4.46 -8.58
C TYR A 44 18.74 -5.58 -9.30
N LYS A 45 19.08 -6.82 -8.94
CA LYS A 45 18.42 -8.01 -9.51
C LYS A 45 17.03 -8.26 -8.90
N ARG A 46 16.84 -7.84 -7.66
CA ARG A 46 15.61 -8.03 -6.90
C ARG A 46 15.38 -6.85 -5.96
N ALA A 47 14.13 -6.58 -5.69
CA ALA A 47 13.73 -5.66 -4.63
C ALA A 47 12.69 -6.33 -3.72
N LEU A 48 12.89 -6.25 -2.41
CA LEU A 48 11.90 -6.60 -1.40
C LEU A 48 11.16 -5.30 -1.04
N VAL A 49 9.89 -5.24 -1.38
CA VAL A 49 9.01 -4.10 -1.11
C VAL A 49 8.09 -4.46 0.04
N ILE A 50 8.12 -3.65 1.09
CA ILE A 50 7.41 -3.92 2.34
C ILE A 50 6.49 -2.75 2.66
N GLY A 51 5.21 -3.02 2.92
CA GLY A 51 4.33 -2.11 3.64
C GLY A 51 4.25 -2.59 5.10
N ALA A 52 4.65 -1.76 6.04
CA ALA A 52 4.67 -2.13 7.46
C ALA A 52 4.32 -0.94 8.33
N GLU A 53 3.35 -1.13 9.22
CA GLU A 53 2.80 -0.08 10.05
C GLU A 53 2.56 -0.56 11.48
N HIS A 54 2.95 0.28 12.42
CA HIS A 54 2.58 0.19 13.82
C HIS A 54 1.90 1.51 14.21
N ILE A 55 0.72 1.72 13.67
CA ILE A 55 0.00 3.00 13.75
C ILE A 55 -0.82 3.13 15.04
N THR A 56 -1.17 2.01 15.67
CA THR A 56 -2.01 2.00 16.87
C THR A 56 -1.35 2.69 18.08
N TRP A 57 -0.03 2.80 18.12
CA TRP A 57 0.68 3.53 19.18
C TRP A 57 0.55 5.05 19.06
N LEU A 58 0.14 5.55 17.88
CA LEU A 58 -0.09 6.97 17.59
C LEU A 58 -1.55 7.38 17.81
N LEU A 59 -2.45 6.46 18.17
CA LEU A 59 -3.87 6.76 18.32
C LEU A 59 -4.18 7.35 19.70
N ASP A 60 -5.02 8.38 19.70
CA ASP A 60 -5.75 8.76 20.91
C ASP A 60 -6.91 7.78 21.10
N TRP A 61 -6.75 6.82 22.00
CA TRP A 61 -7.75 5.79 22.27
C TRP A 61 -9.06 6.33 22.88
N SER A 62 -9.09 7.58 23.28
CA SER A 62 -10.30 8.28 23.72
C SER A 62 -11.09 8.88 22.54
N ASP A 63 -10.44 9.09 21.38
CA ASP A 63 -11.09 9.59 20.17
C ASP A 63 -11.63 8.44 19.31
N ARG A 64 -12.94 8.23 19.38
CA ARG A 64 -13.63 7.18 18.63
C ARG A 64 -13.70 7.42 17.12
N ASN A 65 -13.34 8.62 16.62
CA ASN A 65 -13.33 8.89 15.19
C ASN A 65 -12.13 8.27 14.49
N THR A 66 -11.03 8.09 15.22
CA THR A 66 -9.78 7.55 14.69
C THR A 66 -9.43 6.18 15.28
N ALA A 67 -9.60 5.98 16.59
CA ALA A 67 -9.19 4.76 17.29
C ALA A 67 -9.85 3.47 16.76
N VAL A 68 -11.08 3.56 16.23
CA VAL A 68 -11.83 2.40 15.71
C VAL A 68 -11.51 2.07 14.25
N LEU A 69 -10.71 2.88 13.57
CA LEU A 69 -10.45 2.75 12.13
C LEU A 69 -9.13 2.03 11.83
N PHE A 70 -8.09 2.33 12.60
CA PHE A 70 -6.73 1.92 12.27
C PHE A 70 -6.32 0.61 12.94
N GLY A 71 -5.41 -0.10 12.30
CA GLY A 71 -4.76 -1.31 12.80
C GLY A 71 -3.30 -1.38 12.39
N ASP A 72 -2.57 -2.31 12.99
CA ASP A 72 -1.18 -2.61 12.68
C ASP A 72 -1.09 -3.77 11.70
N GLY A 73 -0.04 -3.78 10.90
CA GLY A 73 0.18 -4.86 9.97
C GLY A 73 1.45 -4.72 9.15
N ALA A 74 1.85 -5.82 8.52
CA ALA A 74 2.93 -5.84 7.56
C ALA A 74 2.64 -6.84 6.45
N GLY A 75 2.98 -6.45 5.23
CA GLY A 75 2.92 -7.31 4.06
C GLY A 75 4.07 -6.96 3.12
N ALA A 76 4.53 -7.93 2.35
CA ALA A 76 5.69 -7.76 1.50
C ALA A 76 5.57 -8.52 0.18
N VAL A 77 6.23 -8.01 -0.84
CA VAL A 77 6.41 -8.69 -2.12
C VAL A 77 7.88 -8.64 -2.53
N VAL A 78 8.33 -9.68 -3.22
CA VAL A 78 9.62 -9.67 -3.90
C VAL A 78 9.36 -9.50 -5.38
N ILE A 79 10.05 -8.53 -5.99
CA ILE A 79 10.03 -8.32 -7.43
C ILE A 79 11.40 -8.59 -8.01
N GLU A 80 11.43 -9.18 -9.20
CA GLU A 80 12.65 -9.49 -9.94
C GLU A 80 12.39 -9.35 -11.45
N GLU A 81 13.44 -9.42 -12.25
CA GLU A 81 13.32 -9.39 -13.70
C GLU A 81 12.45 -10.54 -14.21
N SER A 82 11.43 -10.21 -14.99
CA SER A 82 10.58 -11.18 -15.68
C SER A 82 11.28 -11.67 -16.95
N LYS A 83 11.36 -12.98 -17.13
CA LYS A 83 11.99 -13.62 -18.30
C LYS A 83 10.97 -14.13 -19.29
N ASN A 84 9.78 -14.44 -18.81
CA ASN A 84 8.69 -15.03 -19.59
C ASN A 84 7.36 -14.37 -19.23
N LYS A 85 6.36 -14.47 -20.12
CA LYS A 85 5.02 -13.97 -19.83
C LYS A 85 4.39 -14.59 -18.56
N SER A 86 4.73 -15.85 -18.25
CA SER A 86 4.28 -16.55 -17.04
C SER A 86 4.88 -16.02 -15.73
N ASP A 87 5.94 -15.21 -15.80
CA ASP A 87 6.60 -14.67 -14.61
C ASP A 87 5.85 -13.46 -14.01
N GLY A 88 4.85 -12.95 -14.70
CA GLY A 88 4.13 -11.73 -14.34
C GLY A 88 4.76 -10.47 -14.89
N GLU A 89 4.09 -9.34 -14.68
CA GLU A 89 4.55 -8.04 -15.17
C GLU A 89 3.93 -6.91 -14.36
N ILE A 90 4.75 -6.01 -13.86
CA ILE A 90 4.27 -4.75 -13.31
C ILE A 90 4.25 -3.74 -14.47
N TYR A 91 3.05 -3.33 -14.87
CA TYR A 91 2.85 -2.41 -15.99
C TYR A 91 3.17 -0.97 -15.60
N SER A 92 2.19 -0.11 -15.66
CA SER A 92 2.34 1.32 -15.45
C SER A 92 1.84 1.77 -14.09
N PHE A 93 2.41 2.86 -13.62
CA PHE A 93 1.95 3.58 -12.43
C PHE A 93 1.29 4.90 -12.82
N SER A 94 0.38 5.35 -11.97
CA SER A 94 -0.11 6.72 -11.94
C SER A 94 -0.11 7.20 -10.50
N ASN A 95 0.91 7.97 -10.15
CA ASN A 95 1.10 8.53 -8.82
C ASN A 95 0.94 10.05 -8.86
N GLY A 96 0.54 10.65 -7.77
CA GLY A 96 0.41 12.09 -7.65
C GLY A 96 0.28 12.56 -6.21
N LEU A 97 0.33 13.87 -6.03
CA LEU A 97 0.20 14.54 -4.74
C LEU A 97 -0.50 15.87 -4.92
N SER A 98 -1.39 16.23 -3.98
CA SER A 98 -1.92 17.57 -3.81
C SER A 98 -1.60 18.07 -2.41
N SER A 99 -0.91 19.19 -2.32
CA SER A 99 -0.59 19.86 -1.06
C SER A 99 -1.63 20.91 -0.64
N ASP A 100 -2.74 21.01 -1.37
CA ASP A 100 -3.75 22.05 -1.12
C ASP A 100 -4.51 21.86 0.19
N ASN A 101 -4.54 20.63 0.70
CA ASN A 101 -5.31 20.25 1.89
C ASN A 101 -4.49 19.33 2.80
N LEU A 102 -3.28 19.74 3.17
CA LEU A 102 -2.40 18.93 4.05
C LEU A 102 -3.07 18.61 5.39
N GLU A 103 -3.79 19.59 5.92
CA GLU A 103 -4.40 19.54 7.25
C GLU A 103 -5.63 18.61 7.36
N ILE A 104 -6.17 18.10 6.27
CA ILE A 104 -7.36 17.22 6.37
C ILE A 104 -7.04 15.84 6.95
N LEU A 105 -5.76 15.44 6.86
CA LEU A 105 -5.25 14.20 7.44
C LEU A 105 -3.78 14.36 7.80
N GLU A 106 -3.51 14.69 9.05
CA GLU A 106 -2.15 14.82 9.56
C GLU A 106 -2.04 14.50 11.04
N ILE A 107 -0.83 14.30 11.50
CA ILE A 107 -0.48 14.28 12.92
C ILE A 107 0.42 15.50 13.14
N PRO A 108 -0.14 16.64 13.53
CA PRO A 108 0.64 17.84 13.76
C PRO A 108 1.61 17.62 14.94
N ASN A 109 2.73 18.34 14.93
CA ASN A 109 3.77 18.25 15.95
C ASN A 109 4.40 16.85 16.09
N PHE A 110 4.43 16.08 15.00
CA PHE A 110 5.11 14.79 14.96
C PHE A 110 6.35 14.83 14.06
N GLY A 111 7.35 14.01 14.39
CA GLY A 111 8.60 13.97 13.63
C GLY A 111 9.41 15.26 13.76
N SER A 112 9.77 15.89 12.65
CA SER A 112 10.56 17.13 12.64
C SER A 112 9.80 18.36 13.13
N ALA A 113 8.47 18.30 13.15
CA ALA A 113 7.60 19.37 13.64
C ALA A 113 7.39 19.31 15.17
N MET A 114 7.87 18.26 15.82
CA MET A 114 7.71 18.10 17.28
C MET A 114 8.46 19.20 18.04
N ASP A 115 7.74 19.95 18.86
CA ASP A 115 8.34 20.88 19.81
C ASP A 115 8.90 20.12 21.02
N ARG A 116 10.19 19.83 20.99
CA ARG A 116 10.90 19.12 22.06
C ARG A 116 11.01 19.93 23.36
N PHE A 117 10.74 21.23 23.28
CA PHE A 117 10.84 22.14 24.43
C PHE A 117 9.48 22.34 25.14
N ASN A 118 8.39 21.84 24.54
CA ASN A 118 7.07 21.83 25.15
C ASN A 118 6.61 20.38 25.41
N PRO A 119 6.92 19.80 26.59
CA PRO A 119 6.58 18.42 26.89
C PRO A 119 5.08 18.16 26.93
N ASP A 120 4.25 19.15 27.19
CA ASP A 120 2.80 19.01 27.23
C ASP A 120 2.21 18.89 25.82
N GLU A 121 2.80 19.52 24.81
CA GLU A 121 2.43 19.36 23.40
C GLU A 121 3.05 18.09 22.80
N ALA A 122 4.30 17.81 23.12
CA ALA A 122 4.99 16.60 22.68
C ALA A 122 4.30 15.30 23.18
N ALA A 123 3.63 15.35 24.33
CA ALA A 123 2.90 14.22 24.90
C ALA A 123 1.51 13.98 24.28
N ARG A 124 1.03 14.88 23.42
CA ARG A 124 -0.31 14.81 22.84
C ARG A 124 -0.24 14.59 21.34
N VAL A 125 -0.16 13.33 20.94
CA VAL A 125 -0.40 12.97 19.53
C VAL A 125 -1.89 13.19 19.25
N ARG A 126 -2.19 14.18 18.43
CA ARG A 126 -3.56 14.46 17.98
C ARG A 126 -3.62 14.32 16.48
N TRP A 127 -4.66 13.64 16.01
CA TRP A 127 -4.93 13.54 14.60
C TRP A 127 -5.86 14.66 14.17
N THR A 128 -5.51 15.34 13.08
CA THR A 128 -6.49 16.06 12.29
C THR A 128 -7.07 15.07 11.29
N PHE A 129 -8.38 14.91 11.30
CA PHE A 129 -9.05 13.90 10.49
C PHE A 129 -10.41 14.42 9.99
N ASP A 130 -10.42 15.00 8.79
CA ASP A 130 -11.66 15.35 8.09
C ASP A 130 -12.14 14.18 7.24
N GLY A 131 -12.93 13.29 7.85
CA GLY A 131 -13.39 12.07 7.18
C GLY A 131 -14.25 12.32 5.94
N GLN A 132 -14.96 13.45 5.84
CA GLN A 132 -15.80 13.76 4.67
C GLN A 132 -14.94 14.18 3.48
N GLU A 133 -13.98 15.08 3.70
CA GLU A 133 -13.11 15.54 2.63
C GLU A 133 -12.12 14.44 2.21
N ILE A 134 -11.60 13.65 3.15
CA ILE A 134 -10.78 12.46 2.84
C ILE A 134 -11.56 11.48 1.96
N PHE A 135 -12.82 11.21 2.29
CA PHE A 135 -13.67 10.33 1.48
C PHE A 135 -13.83 10.86 0.06
N LYS A 136 -14.25 12.11 -0.08
CA LYS A 136 -14.55 12.73 -1.38
C LYS A 136 -13.31 12.84 -2.27
N SER A 137 -12.24 13.42 -1.73
CA SER A 137 -10.99 13.64 -2.46
C SER A 137 -10.23 12.34 -2.69
N GLY A 138 -10.20 11.43 -1.70
CA GLY A 138 -9.56 10.14 -1.83
C GLY A 138 -10.21 9.22 -2.86
N VAL A 139 -11.53 9.09 -2.85
CA VAL A 139 -12.26 8.29 -3.85
C VAL A 139 -12.05 8.85 -5.26
N ARG A 140 -12.02 10.18 -5.41
CA ARG A 140 -11.77 10.82 -6.70
C ARG A 140 -10.35 10.54 -7.19
N ALA A 141 -9.35 10.77 -6.36
CA ALA A 141 -7.93 10.60 -6.71
C ALA A 141 -7.60 9.14 -7.04
N MET A 142 -8.03 8.19 -6.21
CA MET A 142 -7.81 6.76 -6.45
C MET A 142 -8.50 6.27 -7.73
N ALA A 143 -9.75 6.69 -7.99
CA ALA A 143 -10.45 6.31 -9.21
C ALA A 143 -9.79 6.85 -10.47
N GLN A 144 -9.33 8.10 -10.43
CA GLN A 144 -8.60 8.72 -11.53
C GLN A 144 -7.26 8.01 -11.75
N ALA A 145 -6.46 7.83 -10.70
CA ALA A 145 -5.17 7.14 -10.80
C ALA A 145 -5.31 5.71 -11.33
N SER A 146 -6.35 4.97 -10.90
CA SER A 146 -6.61 3.62 -11.40
C SER A 146 -6.95 3.62 -12.89
N ALA A 147 -7.81 4.54 -13.35
CA ALA A 147 -8.14 4.64 -14.77
C ALA A 147 -6.91 5.00 -15.61
N GLU A 148 -6.09 5.94 -15.16
CA GLU A 148 -4.84 6.31 -15.82
C GLU A 148 -3.81 5.17 -15.85
N ALA A 149 -3.67 4.39 -14.76
CA ALA A 149 -2.76 3.25 -14.71
C ALA A 149 -3.20 2.14 -15.68
N ILE A 150 -4.50 1.86 -15.78
CA ILE A 150 -5.06 0.93 -16.76
C ILE A 150 -4.76 1.40 -18.19
N GLU A 151 -5.08 2.65 -18.51
CA GLU A 151 -4.86 3.24 -19.83
C GLU A 151 -3.37 3.23 -20.23
N LYS A 152 -2.48 3.72 -19.35
CA LYS A 152 -1.02 3.72 -19.56
C LYS A 152 -0.44 2.32 -19.75
N SER A 153 -1.11 1.30 -19.24
CA SER A 153 -0.72 -0.11 -19.39
C SER A 153 -1.21 -0.73 -20.71
N GLY A 154 -1.95 0.03 -21.53
CA GLY A 154 -2.56 -0.49 -22.76
C GLY A 154 -3.71 -1.46 -22.50
N LEU A 155 -4.29 -1.42 -21.31
CA LEU A 155 -5.39 -2.26 -20.87
C LEU A 155 -6.71 -1.50 -20.94
N SER A 156 -7.80 -2.26 -21.02
CA SER A 156 -9.17 -1.77 -20.83
C SER A 156 -9.68 -2.15 -19.43
N LYS A 157 -10.83 -1.62 -19.05
CA LYS A 157 -11.48 -1.98 -17.79
C LYS A 157 -11.94 -3.43 -17.74
N GLU A 158 -12.24 -3.98 -18.90
CA GLU A 158 -12.68 -5.36 -19.13
C GLU A 158 -11.55 -6.39 -18.92
N ASP A 159 -10.29 -5.94 -19.04
CA ASP A 159 -9.10 -6.78 -18.84
C ASP A 159 -8.74 -6.97 -17.36
N VAL A 160 -9.33 -6.19 -16.46
CA VAL A 160 -9.01 -6.24 -15.03
C VAL A 160 -9.81 -7.34 -14.33
N ASP A 161 -9.11 -8.30 -13.75
CA ASP A 161 -9.71 -9.43 -13.03
C ASP A 161 -9.84 -9.17 -11.53
N ILE A 162 -8.88 -8.42 -10.97
CA ILE A 162 -8.74 -8.18 -9.52
C ILE A 162 -8.56 -6.70 -9.24
N PHE A 163 -9.30 -6.19 -8.27
CA PHE A 163 -9.15 -4.82 -7.78
C PHE A 163 -8.81 -4.82 -6.28
N ILE A 164 -7.65 -4.28 -5.91
CA ILE A 164 -7.17 -4.21 -4.52
C ILE A 164 -6.94 -2.75 -4.14
N PRO A 165 -7.97 -2.04 -3.66
CA PRO A 165 -7.80 -0.71 -3.12
C PRO A 165 -7.21 -0.75 -1.71
N HIS A 166 -6.59 0.35 -1.31
CA HIS A 166 -6.27 0.62 0.08
C HIS A 166 -7.47 0.36 0.98
N GLN A 167 -7.27 -0.43 2.03
CA GLN A 167 -8.32 -0.87 2.95
C GLN A 167 -8.60 0.18 4.05
N ALA A 168 -8.90 1.43 3.65
CA ALA A 168 -9.13 2.52 4.59
C ALA A 168 -10.40 2.31 5.45
N ASN A 169 -11.52 2.04 4.79
CA ASN A 169 -12.79 1.59 5.36
C ASN A 169 -13.68 1.04 4.25
N ILE A 170 -14.68 0.25 4.61
CA ILE A 170 -15.53 -0.44 3.64
C ILE A 170 -16.30 0.52 2.72
N ARG A 171 -16.71 1.69 3.23
CA ARG A 171 -17.48 2.68 2.44
C ARG A 171 -16.63 3.28 1.31
N ILE A 172 -15.33 3.52 1.56
CA ILE A 172 -14.40 3.99 0.53
C ILE A 172 -14.21 2.91 -0.53
N VAL A 173 -13.99 1.66 -0.13
CA VAL A 173 -13.81 0.52 -1.05
C VAL A 173 -15.02 0.36 -1.96
N GLU A 174 -16.24 0.36 -1.41
CA GLU A 174 -17.49 0.23 -2.17
C GLU A 174 -17.75 1.44 -3.09
N ALA A 175 -17.42 2.65 -2.63
CA ALA A 175 -17.54 3.84 -3.47
C ALA A 175 -16.58 3.81 -4.66
N LEU A 176 -15.36 3.31 -4.47
CA LEU A 176 -14.37 3.13 -5.54
C LEU A 176 -14.81 2.06 -6.54
N GLU A 177 -15.22 0.90 -6.06
CA GLU A 177 -15.76 -0.19 -6.89
C GLU A 177 -16.86 0.33 -7.81
N LYS A 178 -17.84 1.05 -7.25
CA LYS A 178 -18.93 1.66 -8.02
C LYS A 178 -18.45 2.74 -8.98
N LYS A 179 -17.51 3.61 -8.54
CA LYS A 179 -17.05 4.74 -9.34
C LYS A 179 -16.18 4.31 -10.51
N LEU A 180 -15.29 3.36 -10.28
CA LEU A 180 -14.36 2.86 -11.30
C LEU A 180 -15.09 1.96 -12.32
N GLY A 181 -16.04 1.13 -11.85
CA GLY A 181 -16.88 0.29 -12.70
C GLY A 181 -16.05 -0.67 -13.55
N LEU A 182 -15.35 -1.59 -12.90
CA LEU A 182 -14.59 -2.67 -13.54
C LEU A 182 -15.52 -3.88 -13.70
N PRO A 183 -15.98 -4.21 -14.91
CA PRO A 183 -17.09 -5.14 -15.09
C PRO A 183 -16.76 -6.59 -14.72
N ASN A 184 -15.49 -6.97 -14.84
CA ASN A 184 -15.04 -8.34 -14.60
C ASN A 184 -14.27 -8.50 -13.29
N ALA A 185 -13.92 -7.40 -12.61
CA ALA A 185 -13.02 -7.44 -11.47
C ALA A 185 -13.69 -7.89 -10.17
N THR A 186 -13.04 -8.79 -9.47
CA THR A 186 -13.33 -9.06 -8.05
C THR A 186 -12.63 -8.02 -7.18
N THR A 187 -13.39 -7.26 -6.39
CA THR A 187 -12.83 -6.31 -5.44
C THR A 187 -12.50 -6.99 -4.13
N ILE A 188 -11.23 -6.95 -3.74
CA ILE A 188 -10.74 -7.55 -2.48
C ILE A 188 -11.10 -6.64 -1.31
N LYS A 189 -11.78 -7.20 -0.30
CA LYS A 189 -12.33 -6.48 0.87
C LYS A 189 -11.88 -7.21 2.16
N LYS A 190 -10.75 -6.76 2.74
CA LYS A 190 -10.18 -7.35 3.98
C LYS A 190 -10.17 -6.37 5.16
N VAL A 191 -10.73 -5.17 4.97
CA VAL A 191 -10.77 -4.13 6.01
C VAL A 191 -11.49 -4.58 7.30
N HIS A 192 -12.46 -5.47 7.21
CA HIS A 192 -13.18 -6.02 8.36
C HIS A 192 -12.29 -6.87 9.27
N ARG A 193 -11.18 -7.37 8.76
CA ARG A 193 -10.24 -8.24 9.46
C ARG A 193 -9.10 -7.47 10.14
N TYR A 194 -8.58 -6.46 9.46
CA TYR A 194 -7.37 -5.75 9.88
C TYR A 194 -7.57 -4.27 10.19
N GLY A 195 -8.71 -3.69 9.81
CA GLY A 195 -8.87 -2.24 9.81
C GLY A 195 -8.00 -1.57 8.74
N ASN A 196 -7.72 -0.29 8.95
CA ASN A 196 -6.81 0.49 8.13
C ASN A 196 -5.37 0.30 8.64
N THR A 197 -4.61 -0.56 7.98
CA THR A 197 -3.18 -0.78 8.26
C THR A 197 -2.28 0.10 7.37
N SER A 198 -2.77 1.27 6.93
CA SER A 198 -2.01 2.25 6.14
C SER A 198 -1.31 1.62 4.93
N ALA A 199 0.00 1.80 4.75
CA ALA A 199 0.76 1.25 3.63
C ALA A 199 0.80 -0.29 3.61
N ALA A 200 0.59 -0.96 4.74
CA ALA A 200 0.51 -2.42 4.79
C ALA A 200 -0.79 -2.99 4.20
N SER A 201 -1.84 -2.18 4.03
CA SER A 201 -3.19 -2.66 3.72
C SER A 201 -3.31 -3.37 2.37
N ILE A 202 -2.64 -2.89 1.33
CA ILE A 202 -2.63 -3.52 0.01
C ILE A 202 -1.88 -4.85 0.04
N PRO A 203 -0.60 -4.93 0.47
CA PRO A 203 0.12 -6.19 0.45
C PRO A 203 -0.48 -7.23 1.41
N THR A 204 -1.05 -6.82 2.54
CA THR A 204 -1.76 -7.74 3.45
C THR A 204 -3.03 -8.30 2.80
N ALA A 205 -3.87 -7.43 2.20
CA ALA A 205 -5.08 -7.87 1.50
C ALA A 205 -4.76 -8.77 0.30
N PHE A 206 -3.67 -8.48 -0.42
CA PHE A 206 -3.19 -9.27 -1.54
C PHE A 206 -2.78 -10.69 -1.10
N VAL A 207 -1.97 -10.81 -0.05
CA VAL A 207 -1.54 -12.12 0.47
C VAL A 207 -2.71 -12.93 1.00
N ASP A 208 -3.61 -12.31 1.77
CA ASP A 208 -4.82 -12.97 2.26
C ASP A 208 -5.68 -13.54 1.12
N ALA A 209 -5.92 -12.72 0.09
CA ALA A 209 -6.71 -13.15 -1.06
C ALA A 209 -6.04 -14.29 -1.86
N LEU A 210 -4.70 -14.30 -1.93
CA LEU A 210 -3.94 -15.42 -2.50
C LEU A 210 -4.09 -16.69 -1.64
N GLU A 211 -3.99 -16.57 -0.32
CA GLU A 211 -4.10 -17.69 0.62
C GLU A 211 -5.50 -18.30 0.62
N GLU A 212 -6.52 -17.47 0.48
CA GLU A 212 -7.91 -17.88 0.39
C GLU A 212 -8.31 -18.38 -1.01
N GLY A 213 -7.43 -18.22 -2.01
CA GLY A 213 -7.69 -18.68 -3.39
C GLY A 213 -8.61 -17.77 -4.19
N GLU A 214 -8.80 -16.53 -3.73
CA GLU A 214 -9.56 -15.50 -4.45
C GLU A 214 -8.77 -14.93 -5.64
N ILE A 215 -7.45 -15.08 -5.63
CA ILE A 215 -6.51 -14.59 -6.65
C ILE A 215 -5.72 -15.76 -7.22
N LYS A 216 -5.52 -15.74 -8.54
CA LYS A 216 -4.79 -16.79 -9.27
C LYS A 216 -3.64 -16.19 -10.09
N GLY A 217 -2.67 -17.02 -10.45
CA GLY A 217 -1.65 -16.66 -11.42
C GLY A 217 -2.24 -16.31 -12.79
N GLY A 218 -1.62 -15.37 -13.48
CA GLY A 218 -2.04 -14.89 -14.80
C GLY A 218 -3.09 -13.77 -14.78
N GLU A 219 -3.80 -13.55 -13.67
CA GLU A 219 -4.81 -12.49 -13.54
C GLU A 219 -4.19 -11.09 -13.55
N ILE A 220 -4.94 -10.12 -14.06
CA ILE A 220 -4.59 -8.71 -14.06
C ILE A 220 -5.21 -8.05 -12.83
N ALA A 221 -4.36 -7.56 -11.95
CA ALA A 221 -4.74 -6.84 -10.75
C ALA A 221 -4.47 -5.34 -10.88
N VAL A 222 -5.35 -4.52 -10.33
CA VAL A 222 -5.14 -3.08 -10.15
C VAL A 222 -5.07 -2.77 -8.66
N PHE A 223 -3.97 -2.17 -8.22
CA PHE A 223 -3.77 -1.67 -6.87
C PHE A 223 -3.95 -0.16 -6.86
N THR A 224 -4.59 0.39 -5.83
CA THR A 224 -4.72 1.84 -5.67
C THR A 224 -4.76 2.25 -4.20
N ALA A 225 -4.15 3.38 -3.89
CA ALA A 225 -4.13 3.94 -2.55
C ALA A 225 -4.21 5.46 -2.54
N VAL A 226 -4.67 6.00 -1.43
CA VAL A 226 -4.52 7.41 -1.06
C VAL A 226 -4.01 7.48 0.37
N GLY A 227 -3.10 8.39 0.62
CA GLY A 227 -2.52 8.67 1.93
C GLY A 227 -2.60 10.15 2.29
N ALA A 228 -2.18 10.45 3.51
CA ALA A 228 -1.99 11.84 3.95
C ALA A 228 -1.10 12.60 2.97
N GLY A 229 -1.42 13.87 2.76
CA GLY A 229 -0.70 14.72 1.85
C GLY A 229 -1.59 15.61 0.97
N LEU A 230 -2.63 15.21 0.25
CA LEU A 230 -2.96 13.83 -0.12
C LEU A 230 -1.99 13.30 -1.16
N ALA A 231 -1.36 12.19 -0.89
CA ALA A 231 -0.60 11.43 -1.87
C ALA A 231 -1.46 10.26 -2.37
N TRP A 232 -1.44 9.98 -3.67
CA TRP A 232 -2.16 8.85 -4.23
C TRP A 232 -1.32 8.08 -5.23
N GLY A 233 -1.72 6.86 -5.48
CA GLY A 233 -1.10 6.01 -6.49
C GLY A 233 -2.01 4.90 -6.94
N ALA A 234 -1.73 4.43 -8.16
CA ALA A 234 -2.28 3.20 -8.69
C ALA A 234 -1.27 2.51 -9.60
N CYS A 235 -1.36 1.19 -9.70
CA CYS A 235 -0.63 0.42 -10.71
C CYS A 235 -1.44 -0.77 -11.19
N ALA A 236 -1.18 -1.19 -12.42
CA ALA A 236 -1.68 -2.44 -12.98
C ALA A 236 -0.56 -3.47 -12.99
N VAL A 237 -0.91 -4.71 -12.63
CA VAL A 237 0.03 -5.82 -12.53
C VAL A 237 -0.61 -7.07 -13.12
N ARG A 238 0.07 -7.76 -14.03
CA ARG A 238 -0.28 -9.14 -14.36
C ARG A 238 0.47 -10.07 -13.43
N LEU A 239 -0.25 -10.87 -12.70
CA LEU A 239 0.32 -11.79 -11.73
C LEU A 239 1.01 -12.96 -12.44
N GLY A 240 2.19 -13.34 -11.95
CA GLY A 240 2.88 -14.52 -12.46
C GLY A 240 2.34 -15.81 -11.87
N ASP A 241 2.61 -16.93 -12.56
CA ASP A 241 2.19 -18.25 -12.10
C ASP A 241 2.92 -18.70 -10.82
N ARG A 242 4.06 -18.04 -10.50
CA ARG A 242 4.87 -18.32 -9.32
C ARG A 242 4.49 -17.51 -8.08
N VAL A 243 3.34 -16.86 -8.08
CA VAL A 243 2.85 -16.17 -6.89
C VAL A 243 2.48 -17.20 -5.84
N THR A 244 3.33 -17.33 -4.81
CA THR A 244 3.19 -18.33 -3.76
C THR A 244 3.06 -17.65 -2.41
N PRO A 245 1.91 -17.75 -1.72
CA PRO A 245 1.75 -17.27 -0.36
C PRO A 245 2.68 -18.02 0.61
N ILE A 246 3.01 -17.37 1.72
CA ILE A 246 3.95 -17.93 2.71
C ILE A 246 3.49 -19.25 3.32
N ASN A 247 2.19 -19.45 3.50
CA ASN A 247 1.62 -20.69 4.03
C ASN A 247 1.80 -21.91 3.12
N LYS A 248 2.18 -21.68 1.85
CA LYS A 248 2.49 -22.72 0.85
C LYS A 248 3.98 -22.78 0.51
N SER A 249 4.79 -21.96 1.17
CA SER A 249 6.23 -21.92 0.99
C SER A 249 6.90 -22.98 1.86
N ASP A 250 7.95 -23.61 1.35
CA ASP A 250 8.85 -24.50 2.10
C ASP A 250 10.04 -23.74 2.71
N ALA A 251 10.07 -22.42 2.55
CA ALA A 251 11.09 -21.56 3.12
C ALA A 251 11.09 -21.64 4.66
N LYS A 252 12.29 -21.83 5.23
CA LYS A 252 12.45 -21.73 6.68
C LYS A 252 12.51 -20.28 7.09
N LEU A 253 11.71 -19.91 8.09
CA LEU A 253 11.82 -18.61 8.71
C LEU A 253 13.14 -18.53 9.48
N PRO A 254 13.81 -17.35 9.46
CA PRO A 254 14.98 -17.14 10.31
C PRO A 254 14.59 -17.23 11.79
N ASP A 255 15.51 -17.73 12.61
CA ASP A 255 15.35 -17.70 14.08
C ASP A 255 15.40 -16.23 14.55
N PHE A 256 14.36 -15.80 15.28
CA PHE A 256 14.19 -14.41 15.75
C PHE A 256 14.72 -14.21 17.17
#